data_36fe5ed561e384513ccc3b7cb8b6c738
#
_entry.id   36fe5ed561e384513ccc3b7cb8b6c738
#
_cell.length_a   1.000
_cell.length_b   1.000
_cell.length_c   1.000
_cell.angle_alpha   90.00
_cell.angle_beta   90.00
_cell.angle_gamma   90.00
#
_symmetry.space_group_name_H-M   'P 1'
#
loop_
_entity.id
_entity.type
_entity.pdbx_description
1 polymer ?
#
loop_
_entity_poly.entity_id
_entity_poly.type
_entity_poly.pdbx_seq_one_letter_code
_entity_poly.pdbx_strand_id
1 'polypeptide(L)'
;ENTPVVVNGRLDKTGDVDGFAVRANKGDWIVAQCHAYSIDSPIDAFLHLHDENGSKVAFAPDTHNLDPLLAWQAQKTGTYTLTFAGLIFPFNSTARFHGSAHTVYRMTISTGPFARNTFPLGVMRGSKTPVHLVGWGFGKQRAAQATVVNTSTSGQTAWVGGRGLAAPVPVVVGRLPGHLETEPNDSTESALTLAWPSAIHGGISEADDEDCFGIEAVKGDKLRLRLRASEFNSALDPVLRIEDANGKQLARDDDSGERQDAMLNWTAPADGMYYLAVSDLIRSGGNAHFYRLEIDRVTPSLNATFTPDRLVVEAGK
;
A
#
# COMPACT_ATOMS: atom_id res chain seq x y z
N GLU A 1 -26.11 3.14 -12.27
CA GLU A 1 -25.18 4.07 -12.92
C GLU A 1 -24.08 3.30 -13.66
N ASN A 2 -23.51 3.91 -14.67
CA ASN A 2 -22.37 3.31 -15.37
C ASN A 2 -21.11 3.43 -14.51
N THR A 3 -20.40 2.35 -14.32
CA THR A 3 -19.10 2.36 -13.64
C THR A 3 -17.96 2.65 -14.62
N PRO A 4 -16.81 3.21 -14.16
CA PRO A 4 -16.50 3.55 -12.78
C PRO A 4 -17.24 4.80 -12.28
N VAL A 5 -17.57 4.81 -11.00
CA VAL A 5 -18.20 5.95 -10.33
C VAL A 5 -17.51 6.23 -9.00
N VAL A 6 -17.41 7.50 -8.65
CA VAL A 6 -16.97 7.95 -7.33
C VAL A 6 -18.19 8.52 -6.60
N VAL A 7 -18.48 7.94 -5.44
CA VAL A 7 -19.54 8.38 -4.53
C VAL A 7 -18.90 9.10 -3.35
N ASN A 8 -19.39 10.28 -3.02
CA ASN A 8 -19.10 10.93 -1.75
C ASN A 8 -20.41 10.88 -0.94
N GLY A 9 -20.36 10.29 0.24
CA GLY A 9 -21.54 10.06 1.07
C GLY A 9 -21.27 10.35 2.54
N ARG A 10 -22.30 10.15 3.34
CA ARG A 10 -22.27 10.30 4.78
C ARG A 10 -23.32 9.41 5.42
N LEU A 11 -22.94 8.67 6.43
CA LEU A 11 -23.88 7.99 7.31
C LEU A 11 -24.44 9.01 8.29
N ASP A 12 -25.69 9.41 8.11
CA ASP A 12 -26.27 10.57 8.80
C ASP A 12 -26.62 10.32 10.27
N LYS A 13 -26.94 9.08 10.62
CA LYS A 13 -27.44 8.71 11.96
C LYS A 13 -27.06 7.28 12.37
N THR A 14 -27.15 7.02 13.65
CA THR A 14 -26.98 5.66 14.19
C THR A 14 -27.89 4.65 13.51
N GLY A 15 -27.32 3.55 13.05
CA GLY A 15 -28.01 2.49 12.31
C GLY A 15 -28.12 2.74 10.81
N ASP A 16 -27.50 3.82 10.30
CA ASP A 16 -27.50 4.12 8.87
C ASP A 16 -26.68 3.12 8.08
N VAL A 17 -27.16 2.78 6.89
CA VAL A 17 -26.52 1.87 5.94
C VAL A 17 -26.80 2.39 4.54
N ASP A 18 -25.75 2.74 3.81
CA ASP A 18 -25.88 3.16 2.43
C ASP A 18 -25.83 1.97 1.48
N GLY A 19 -26.70 1.98 0.47
CA GLY A 19 -26.84 0.90 -0.50
C GLY A 19 -26.69 1.37 -1.94
N PHE A 20 -25.93 0.61 -2.75
CA PHE A 20 -25.65 0.93 -4.14
C PHE A 20 -25.94 -0.28 -5.04
N ALA A 21 -26.78 -0.08 -6.07
CA ALA A 21 -27.03 -1.11 -7.07
C ALA A 21 -25.90 -1.08 -8.13
N VAL A 22 -25.26 -2.21 -8.32
CA VAL A 22 -24.14 -2.42 -9.26
C VAL A 22 -24.54 -3.49 -10.26
N ARG A 23 -24.58 -3.16 -11.55
CA ARG A 23 -24.78 -4.15 -12.62
C ARG A 23 -23.45 -4.73 -13.05
N ALA A 24 -23.37 -6.04 -13.17
CA ALA A 24 -22.20 -6.75 -13.65
C ALA A 24 -22.59 -7.95 -14.53
N ASN A 25 -21.78 -8.24 -15.54
CA ASN A 25 -21.89 -9.48 -16.30
C ASN A 25 -21.13 -10.59 -15.58
N LYS A 26 -21.49 -11.83 -15.86
CA LYS A 26 -20.71 -12.98 -15.40
C LYS A 26 -19.25 -12.85 -15.81
N GLY A 27 -18.34 -12.93 -14.85
CA GLY A 27 -16.90 -12.78 -15.03
C GLY A 27 -16.36 -11.37 -14.81
N ASP A 28 -17.20 -10.32 -14.76
CA ASP A 28 -16.77 -8.98 -14.40
C ASP A 28 -16.31 -8.95 -12.93
N TRP A 29 -15.31 -8.15 -12.65
CA TRP A 29 -14.91 -7.83 -11.27
C TRP A 29 -15.72 -6.66 -10.76
N ILE A 30 -16.41 -6.84 -9.64
CA ILE A 30 -16.99 -5.73 -8.86
C ILE A 30 -15.93 -5.34 -7.83
N VAL A 31 -15.41 -4.12 -7.96
CA VAL A 31 -14.41 -3.58 -7.04
C VAL A 31 -14.97 -2.32 -6.40
N ALA A 32 -14.91 -2.25 -5.09
CA ALA A 32 -15.30 -1.08 -4.31
C ALA A 32 -14.19 -0.73 -3.31
N GLN A 33 -13.59 0.43 -3.44
CA GLN A 33 -12.60 0.97 -2.50
C GLN A 33 -13.21 2.14 -1.75
N CYS A 34 -13.24 2.06 -0.45
CA CYS A 34 -13.72 3.13 0.41
C CYS A 34 -12.55 3.86 1.09
N HIS A 35 -12.70 5.14 1.26
CA HIS A 35 -11.89 6.02 2.09
C HIS A 35 -12.82 6.70 3.08
N ALA A 36 -12.69 6.35 4.33
CA ALA A 36 -13.41 6.94 5.45
C ALA A 36 -12.43 7.29 6.57
N TYR A 37 -11.80 6.31 7.18
CA TYR A 37 -10.78 6.53 8.21
C TYR A 37 -9.59 7.36 7.68
N SER A 38 -9.12 7.09 6.47
CA SER A 38 -8.04 7.82 5.81
C SER A 38 -8.36 9.29 5.50
N ILE A 39 -9.62 9.70 5.64
CA ILE A 39 -10.08 11.09 5.53
C ILE A 39 -10.67 11.61 6.84
N ASP A 40 -10.18 11.09 7.98
CA ASP A 40 -10.53 11.49 9.35
C ASP A 40 -12.01 11.23 9.75
N SER A 41 -12.70 10.32 9.10
CA SER A 41 -14.03 9.89 9.52
C SER A 41 -13.92 8.96 10.74
N PRO A 42 -14.72 9.15 11.79
CA PRO A 42 -14.63 8.38 13.05
C PRO A 42 -15.35 7.02 12.93
N ILE A 43 -14.98 6.23 11.93
CA ILE A 43 -15.67 4.98 11.61
C ILE A 43 -14.68 3.88 11.23
N ASP A 44 -14.90 2.71 11.79
CA ASP A 44 -14.38 1.43 11.33
C ASP A 44 -15.40 0.84 10.35
N ALA A 45 -15.08 0.97 9.06
CA ALA A 45 -16.02 0.74 7.97
C ALA A 45 -15.94 -0.69 7.43
N PHE A 46 -17.01 -1.17 6.84
CA PHE A 46 -17.03 -2.43 6.10
C PHE A 46 -18.00 -2.39 4.91
N LEU A 47 -17.75 -3.29 3.96
CA LEU A 47 -18.54 -3.47 2.75
C LEU A 47 -19.14 -4.88 2.70
N HIS A 48 -20.43 -4.97 2.39
CA HIS A 48 -21.07 -6.24 2.01
C HIS A 48 -21.54 -6.16 0.56
N LEU A 49 -21.40 -7.27 -0.16
CA LEU A 49 -22.00 -7.43 -1.48
C LEU A 49 -23.06 -8.54 -1.42
N HIS A 50 -24.24 -8.23 -1.92
CA HIS A 50 -25.37 -9.15 -1.97
C HIS A 50 -25.77 -9.40 -3.44
N ASP A 51 -26.21 -10.62 -3.74
CA ASP A 51 -26.80 -10.96 -5.02
C ASP A 51 -28.26 -10.45 -5.14
N GLU A 52 -28.88 -10.71 -6.26
CA GLU A 52 -30.28 -10.35 -6.53
C GLU A 52 -31.32 -10.97 -5.58
N ASN A 53 -30.96 -12.08 -4.90
CA ASN A 53 -31.80 -12.74 -3.91
C ASN A 53 -31.56 -12.22 -2.49
N GLY A 54 -30.67 -11.23 -2.31
CA GLY A 54 -30.26 -10.71 -1.03
C GLY A 54 -29.24 -11.58 -0.27
N SER A 55 -28.71 -12.63 -0.90
CA SER A 55 -27.67 -13.47 -0.30
C SER A 55 -26.33 -12.73 -0.31
N LYS A 56 -25.63 -12.70 0.83
CA LYS A 56 -24.32 -12.10 0.94
C LYS A 56 -23.30 -12.97 0.20
N VAL A 57 -22.68 -12.41 -0.85
CA VAL A 57 -21.70 -13.10 -1.71
C VAL A 57 -20.26 -12.66 -1.45
N ALA A 58 -20.06 -11.48 -0.84
CA ALA A 58 -18.75 -11.02 -0.41
C ALA A 58 -18.85 -10.08 0.78
N PHE A 59 -17.77 -10.01 1.55
CA PHE A 59 -17.59 -9.13 2.69
C PHE A 59 -16.15 -8.64 2.70
N ALA A 60 -15.95 -7.34 2.93
CA ALA A 60 -14.66 -6.74 3.17
C ALA A 60 -14.72 -5.87 4.43
N PRO A 61 -14.04 -6.28 5.49
CA PRO A 61 -13.73 -5.43 6.63
C PRO A 61 -12.51 -4.58 6.27
N ASP A 62 -11.72 -4.21 7.24
CA ASP A 62 -10.44 -3.54 7.09
C ASP A 62 -9.56 -4.25 6.06
N THR A 63 -9.13 -3.51 5.07
CA THR A 63 -8.17 -4.03 4.10
C THR A 63 -6.86 -3.26 4.21
N HIS A 64 -6.94 -2.00 4.62
CA HIS A 64 -5.81 -1.12 4.89
C HIS A 64 -6.25 -0.04 5.88
N ASN A 65 -5.61 0.00 7.04
CA ASN A 65 -6.11 0.75 8.19
C ASN A 65 -7.58 0.34 8.42
N LEU A 66 -8.50 1.19 8.69
CA LEU A 66 -9.92 0.88 8.85
C LEU A 66 -10.74 1.13 7.57
N ASP A 67 -10.09 1.17 6.40
CA ASP A 67 -10.75 1.41 5.11
C ASP A 67 -10.91 0.12 4.30
N PRO A 68 -12.12 -0.29 3.93
CA PRO A 68 -12.36 -1.53 3.22
C PRO A 68 -12.12 -1.41 1.71
N LEU A 69 -11.54 -2.47 1.14
CA LEU A 69 -11.48 -2.73 -0.29
C LEU A 69 -12.10 -4.08 -0.60
N LEU A 70 -13.25 -4.09 -1.26
CA LEU A 70 -13.92 -5.27 -1.74
C LEU A 70 -13.59 -5.51 -3.20
N ALA A 71 -13.14 -6.72 -3.55
CA ALA A 71 -12.99 -7.16 -4.94
C ALA A 71 -13.59 -8.56 -5.08
N TRP A 72 -14.58 -8.70 -5.95
CA TRP A 72 -15.28 -9.96 -6.15
C TRP A 72 -15.64 -10.16 -7.63
N GLN A 73 -15.48 -11.39 -8.12
CA GLN A 73 -15.79 -11.72 -9.51
C GLN A 73 -17.21 -12.25 -9.63
N ALA A 74 -18.03 -11.57 -10.42
CA ALA A 74 -19.44 -11.91 -10.64
C ALA A 74 -19.62 -13.30 -11.23
N GLN A 75 -20.31 -14.17 -10.49
CA GLN A 75 -20.58 -15.54 -10.91
C GLN A 75 -21.76 -15.64 -11.89
N LYS A 76 -22.62 -14.62 -11.92
CA LYS A 76 -23.79 -14.49 -12.80
C LYS A 76 -23.91 -13.06 -13.28
N THR A 77 -24.51 -12.87 -14.46
CA THR A 77 -24.96 -11.55 -14.92
C THR A 77 -26.18 -11.14 -14.13
N GLY A 78 -26.17 -9.96 -13.54
CA GLY A 78 -27.27 -9.46 -12.72
C GLY A 78 -26.98 -8.12 -12.03
N THR A 79 -27.87 -7.75 -11.13
CA THR A 79 -27.72 -6.58 -10.27
C THR A 79 -27.35 -7.04 -8.88
N TYR A 80 -26.24 -6.52 -8.38
CA TYR A 80 -25.74 -6.75 -7.03
C TYR A 80 -25.99 -5.51 -6.17
N THR A 81 -26.20 -5.70 -4.88
CA THR A 81 -26.34 -4.60 -3.93
C THR A 81 -25.08 -4.53 -3.07
N LEU A 82 -24.32 -3.47 -3.24
CA LEU A 82 -23.21 -3.12 -2.36
C LEU A 82 -23.75 -2.30 -1.20
N THR A 83 -23.47 -2.70 0.04
CA THR A 83 -23.84 -1.93 1.23
C THR A 83 -22.60 -1.48 1.99
N PHE A 84 -22.67 -0.27 2.54
CA PHE A 84 -21.64 0.38 3.33
C PHE A 84 -22.18 0.74 4.69
N ALA A 85 -21.48 0.35 5.75
CA ALA A 85 -21.76 0.69 7.14
C ALA A 85 -20.47 0.58 7.96
N GLY A 86 -20.52 0.90 9.23
CA GLY A 86 -19.38 0.70 10.13
C GLY A 86 -19.69 0.95 11.58
N LEU A 87 -18.74 0.67 12.44
CA LEU A 87 -18.77 0.93 13.87
C LEU A 87 -18.06 2.24 14.19
N ILE A 88 -18.34 2.83 15.35
CA ILE A 88 -17.61 4.02 15.80
C ILE A 88 -16.16 3.67 16.07
N PHE A 89 -15.24 4.54 15.65
CA PHE A 89 -13.82 4.45 16.01
C PHE A 89 -13.35 5.79 16.61
N PRO A 90 -12.61 5.83 17.73
CA PRO A 90 -12.24 4.69 18.58
C PRO A 90 -13.45 3.95 19.18
N PHE A 91 -13.30 2.63 19.35
CA PHE A 91 -14.39 1.78 19.86
C PHE A 91 -14.89 2.21 21.23
N ASN A 92 -16.19 2.09 21.42
CA ASN A 92 -16.86 2.28 22.72
C ASN A 92 -17.83 1.12 22.99
N SER A 93 -18.62 1.21 24.05
CA SER A 93 -19.59 0.17 24.42
C SER A 93 -20.81 0.08 23.49
N THR A 94 -20.87 0.86 22.41
CA THR A 94 -22.03 0.90 21.49
C THR A 94 -21.84 -0.14 20.39
N ALA A 95 -22.61 -1.22 20.43
CA ALA A 95 -22.63 -2.27 19.41
C ALA A 95 -23.65 -1.97 18.28
N ARG A 96 -23.66 -0.76 17.74
CA ARG A 96 -24.56 -0.34 16.66
C ARG A 96 -23.76 0.34 15.55
N PHE A 97 -24.27 0.25 14.33
CA PHE A 97 -23.71 1.01 13.22
C PHE A 97 -23.71 2.49 13.54
N HIS A 98 -22.59 3.13 13.28
CA HIS A 98 -22.36 4.53 13.60
C HIS A 98 -22.72 5.42 12.42
N GLY A 99 -23.34 6.57 12.72
CA GLY A 99 -23.58 7.63 11.77
C GLY A 99 -23.72 8.97 12.47
N SER A 100 -23.18 10.02 11.86
CA SER A 100 -23.18 11.38 12.38
C SER A 100 -22.82 12.36 11.28
N ALA A 101 -22.88 13.67 11.59
CA ALA A 101 -22.45 14.72 10.65
C ALA A 101 -20.96 14.60 10.22
N HIS A 102 -20.15 13.88 10.97
CA HIS A 102 -18.72 13.67 10.73
C HIS A 102 -18.39 12.32 10.07
N THR A 103 -19.38 11.42 9.93
CA THR A 103 -19.19 10.08 9.35
C THR A 103 -19.30 10.16 7.83
N VAL A 104 -18.31 10.80 7.22
CA VAL A 104 -18.21 11.00 5.77
C VAL A 104 -17.38 9.90 5.13
N TYR A 105 -17.62 9.61 3.85
CA TYR A 105 -16.81 8.67 3.09
C TYR A 105 -16.72 9.04 1.61
N ARG A 106 -15.71 8.52 0.96
CA ARG A 106 -15.52 8.55 -0.49
C ARG A 106 -15.31 7.13 -0.97
N MET A 107 -16.13 6.67 -1.89
CA MET A 107 -16.07 5.30 -2.42
C MET A 107 -15.93 5.32 -3.94
N THR A 108 -14.97 4.58 -4.46
CA THR A 108 -14.83 4.29 -5.88
C THR A 108 -15.41 2.90 -6.16
N ILE A 109 -16.40 2.82 -7.05
CA ILE A 109 -17.02 1.55 -7.48
C ILE A 109 -16.73 1.33 -8.96
N SER A 110 -16.25 0.15 -9.32
CA SER A 110 -15.94 -0.20 -10.71
C SER A 110 -16.35 -1.63 -11.03
N THR A 111 -16.79 -1.85 -12.27
CA THR A 111 -16.92 -3.18 -12.89
C THR A 111 -15.93 -3.35 -14.05
N GLY A 112 -15.08 -2.34 -14.28
CA GLY A 112 -13.99 -2.34 -15.25
C GLY A 112 -12.61 -2.43 -14.59
N PRO A 113 -11.55 -2.06 -15.33
CA PRO A 113 -10.18 -2.08 -14.81
C PRO A 113 -10.00 -1.22 -13.56
N PHE A 114 -9.53 -1.84 -12.50
CA PHE A 114 -9.22 -1.22 -11.23
C PHE A 114 -7.80 -1.58 -10.82
N ALA A 115 -6.91 -0.59 -10.77
CA ALA A 115 -5.56 -0.79 -10.27
C ALA A 115 -5.50 -0.53 -8.75
N ARG A 116 -4.91 -1.46 -8.02
CA ARG A 116 -4.60 -1.32 -6.59
C ARG A 116 -3.28 -0.60 -6.40
N ASN A 117 -2.26 -1.02 -7.14
CA ASN A 117 -0.90 -0.49 -7.08
C ASN A 117 -0.18 -0.64 -8.42
N THR A 118 1.02 -0.09 -8.49
CA THR A 118 1.99 -0.34 -9.56
C THR A 118 3.04 -1.35 -9.10
N PHE A 119 3.67 -2.05 -10.04
CA PHE A 119 4.89 -2.80 -9.78
C PHE A 119 5.92 -2.53 -10.89
N PRO A 120 7.12 -2.04 -10.59
CA PRO A 120 7.63 -1.68 -9.25
C PRO A 120 6.80 -0.58 -8.56
N LEU A 121 6.84 -0.57 -7.21
CA LEU A 121 6.15 0.40 -6.35
C LEU A 121 6.77 1.80 -6.39
N GLY A 122 7.96 1.90 -6.96
CA GLY A 122 8.67 3.15 -7.13
C GLY A 122 9.64 3.12 -8.29
N VAL A 123 9.98 4.30 -8.78
CA VAL A 123 10.87 4.52 -9.93
C VAL A 123 11.93 5.55 -9.61
N MET A 124 13.06 5.46 -10.27
CA MET A 124 14.13 6.44 -10.11
C MET A 124 13.78 7.74 -10.84
N ARG A 125 14.02 8.87 -10.20
CA ARG A 125 13.83 10.20 -10.80
C ARG A 125 14.63 10.33 -12.09
N GLY A 126 14.00 10.85 -13.13
CA GLY A 126 14.64 11.05 -14.43
C GLY A 126 14.70 9.80 -15.30
N SER A 127 14.25 8.64 -14.81
CA SER A 127 14.17 7.42 -15.60
C SER A 127 12.83 7.29 -16.33
N LYS A 128 12.85 6.55 -17.45
CA LYS A 128 11.64 6.02 -18.09
C LYS A 128 11.53 4.56 -17.69
N THR A 129 10.87 4.30 -16.57
CA THR A 129 10.71 2.94 -16.04
C THR A 129 9.33 2.44 -16.39
N PRO A 130 9.19 1.32 -17.10
CA PRO A 130 7.90 0.69 -17.28
C PRO A 130 7.39 0.20 -15.92
N VAL A 131 6.12 0.45 -15.64
CA VAL A 131 5.43 -0.07 -14.46
C VAL A 131 4.23 -0.88 -14.89
N HIS A 132 3.96 -1.97 -14.20
CA HIS A 132 2.77 -2.77 -14.35
C HIS A 132 1.70 -2.31 -13.38
N LEU A 133 0.46 -2.26 -13.83
CA LEU A 133 -0.69 -2.02 -12.94
C LEU A 133 -1.16 -3.35 -12.38
N VAL A 134 -1.22 -3.45 -11.07
CA VAL A 134 -1.69 -4.65 -10.36
C VAL A 134 -3.09 -4.39 -9.81
N GLY A 135 -4.02 -5.33 -10.03
CA GLY A 135 -5.40 -5.18 -9.59
C GLY A 135 -6.35 -6.10 -10.36
N TRP A 136 -7.55 -5.63 -10.63
CA TRP A 136 -8.66 -6.44 -11.15
C TRP A 136 -9.26 -5.85 -12.42
N GLY A 137 -9.95 -6.70 -13.19
CA GLY A 137 -10.73 -6.25 -14.36
C GLY A 137 -9.91 -5.92 -15.61
N PHE A 138 -8.63 -6.28 -15.67
CA PHE A 138 -7.76 -6.04 -16.83
C PHE A 138 -7.96 -7.06 -17.97
N GLY A 139 -8.93 -7.97 -17.88
CA GLY A 139 -9.18 -9.01 -18.87
C GLY A 139 -8.02 -10.00 -18.99
N LYS A 140 -7.67 -10.39 -20.24
CA LYS A 140 -6.53 -11.27 -20.51
C LYS A 140 -5.18 -10.57 -20.30
N GLN A 141 -5.16 -9.24 -20.31
CA GLN A 141 -3.99 -8.42 -20.00
C GLN A 141 -3.99 -8.15 -18.50
N ARG A 142 -3.28 -8.97 -17.74
CA ARG A 142 -3.16 -8.83 -16.27
C ARG A 142 -2.41 -7.57 -15.81
N ALA A 143 -1.83 -6.83 -16.75
CA ALA A 143 -1.12 -5.59 -16.45
C ALA A 143 -1.27 -4.62 -17.62
N ALA A 144 -1.71 -3.40 -17.35
CA ALA A 144 -1.51 -2.29 -18.28
C ALA A 144 -0.10 -1.73 -18.05
N GLN A 145 0.67 -1.55 -19.12
CA GLN A 145 1.97 -0.88 -19.01
C GLN A 145 1.75 0.63 -18.99
N ALA A 146 2.26 1.28 -17.98
CA ALA A 146 2.38 2.73 -17.93
C ALA A 146 3.86 3.11 -17.84
N THR A 147 4.24 4.21 -18.48
CA THR A 147 5.60 4.75 -18.36
C THR A 147 5.51 6.00 -17.50
N VAL A 148 6.20 5.98 -16.37
CA VAL A 148 6.33 7.17 -15.53
C VAL A 148 7.39 8.05 -16.16
N VAL A 149 6.94 9.16 -16.74
CA VAL A 149 7.85 10.21 -17.24
C VAL A 149 8.18 11.13 -16.09
N ASN A 150 9.46 11.47 -15.96
CA ASN A 150 10.01 12.34 -14.94
C ASN A 150 9.08 13.51 -14.56
N THR A 151 8.77 13.61 -13.29
CA THR A 151 8.21 14.85 -12.74
C THR A 151 9.35 15.68 -12.18
N SER A 152 9.58 16.84 -12.74
CA SER A 152 10.57 17.83 -12.26
C SER A 152 10.18 18.49 -10.94
N THR A 153 9.06 18.08 -10.36
CA THR A 153 8.55 18.63 -9.11
C THR A 153 9.20 17.97 -7.90
N SER A 154 9.31 18.71 -6.82
CA SER A 154 9.83 18.31 -5.52
C SER A 154 8.98 17.21 -4.84
N GLY A 155 7.93 16.71 -5.49
CA GLY A 155 7.08 15.64 -5.00
C GLY A 155 7.77 14.29 -5.07
N GLN A 156 7.58 13.47 -4.05
CA GLN A 156 8.10 12.10 -3.97
C GLN A 156 7.15 11.07 -4.58
N THR A 157 6.01 11.48 -5.10
CA THR A 157 4.96 10.61 -5.64
C THR A 157 4.49 11.11 -7.00
N ALA A 158 4.43 10.22 -7.98
CA ALA A 158 3.72 10.43 -9.23
C ALA A 158 2.44 9.59 -9.25
N TRP A 159 1.49 9.97 -10.11
CA TRP A 159 0.23 9.25 -10.25
C TRP A 159 0.17 8.59 -11.62
N VAL A 160 -0.05 7.30 -11.63
CA VAL A 160 -0.24 6.50 -12.83
C VAL A 160 -1.73 6.31 -13.06
N GLY A 161 -2.21 6.84 -14.17
CA GLY A 161 -3.61 6.75 -14.55
C GLY A 161 -3.75 6.59 -16.06
N GLY A 162 -4.94 6.24 -16.53
CA GLY A 162 -5.20 6.10 -17.94
C GLY A 162 -6.68 5.94 -18.26
N ARG A 163 -7.01 6.00 -19.56
CA ARG A 163 -8.39 5.84 -20.01
C ARG A 163 -8.92 4.45 -19.61
N GLY A 164 -10.03 4.41 -18.89
CA GLY A 164 -10.69 3.18 -18.45
C GLY A 164 -10.27 2.71 -17.06
N LEU A 165 -9.24 3.29 -16.43
CA LEU A 165 -8.96 3.03 -15.02
C LEU A 165 -9.98 3.74 -14.13
N ALA A 166 -10.43 3.04 -13.09
CA ALA A 166 -11.38 3.59 -12.11
C ALA A 166 -10.78 4.74 -11.30
N ALA A 167 -9.49 4.65 -10.98
CA ALA A 167 -8.75 5.69 -10.25
C ALA A 167 -7.25 5.63 -10.62
N PRO A 168 -6.51 6.75 -10.54
CA PRO A 168 -5.06 6.72 -10.64
C PRO A 168 -4.44 6.11 -9.38
N VAL A 169 -3.28 5.45 -9.53
CA VAL A 169 -2.52 4.86 -8.43
C VAL A 169 -1.20 5.58 -8.22
N PRO A 170 -0.72 5.71 -6.98
CA PRO A 170 0.56 6.35 -6.70
C PRO A 170 1.74 5.45 -7.07
N VAL A 171 2.84 6.07 -7.47
CA VAL A 171 4.16 5.45 -7.60
C VAL A 171 5.18 6.37 -6.95
N VAL A 172 6.05 5.81 -6.14
CA VAL A 172 7.12 6.59 -5.50
C VAL A 172 8.16 7.03 -6.53
N VAL A 173 8.54 8.29 -6.51
CA VAL A 173 9.63 8.83 -7.34
C VAL A 173 10.80 9.16 -6.44
N GLY A 174 11.81 8.31 -6.45
CA GLY A 174 13.01 8.43 -5.62
C GLY A 174 14.30 8.64 -6.42
N ARG A 175 15.41 8.62 -5.73
CA ARG A 175 16.76 8.69 -6.31
C ARG A 175 17.51 7.34 -6.25
N LEU A 176 16.93 6.35 -5.57
CA LEU A 176 17.54 5.03 -5.44
C LEU A 176 17.26 4.19 -6.69
N PRO A 177 18.27 3.52 -7.25
CA PRO A 177 18.04 2.50 -8.27
C PRO A 177 17.18 1.40 -7.71
N GLY A 178 16.19 0.95 -8.49
CA GLY A 178 15.23 -0.07 -8.09
C GLY A 178 15.60 -1.44 -8.63
N HIS A 179 15.47 -2.47 -7.80
CA HIS A 179 15.58 -3.88 -8.15
C HIS A 179 14.25 -4.57 -7.89
N LEU A 180 13.93 -5.57 -8.69
CA LEU A 180 12.84 -6.50 -8.39
C LEU A 180 13.42 -7.69 -7.64
N GLU A 181 12.70 -8.22 -6.69
CA GLU A 181 13.07 -9.50 -6.12
C GLU A 181 13.00 -10.62 -7.15
N THR A 182 13.63 -11.71 -6.84
CA THR A 182 13.59 -12.93 -7.66
C THR A 182 13.51 -14.11 -6.71
N GLU A 183 12.44 -14.88 -6.83
CA GLU A 183 12.21 -16.08 -6.05
C GLU A 183 12.91 -17.32 -6.64
N PRO A 184 13.28 -18.30 -5.79
CA PRO A 184 13.20 -18.29 -4.31
C PRO A 184 14.33 -17.47 -3.68
N ASN A 185 14.02 -16.73 -2.60
CA ASN A 185 14.99 -15.92 -1.82
C ASN A 185 14.81 -16.07 -0.29
N ASP A 186 14.23 -17.21 0.16
CA ASP A 186 13.75 -17.48 1.53
C ASP A 186 14.87 -17.74 2.53
N SER A 187 16.13 -17.70 2.10
CA SER A 187 17.27 -18.02 2.96
C SER A 187 18.54 -17.25 2.59
N THR A 188 19.52 -17.25 3.48
CA THR A 188 20.83 -16.63 3.23
C THR A 188 21.57 -17.24 2.04
N GLU A 189 21.33 -18.52 1.74
CA GLU A 189 21.94 -19.25 0.62
C GLU A 189 21.33 -18.84 -0.73
N SER A 190 20.05 -18.47 -0.73
CA SER A 190 19.31 -18.03 -1.93
C SER A 190 19.24 -16.50 -2.05
N ALA A 191 19.75 -15.77 -1.05
CA ALA A 191 19.66 -14.32 -0.96
C ALA A 191 20.31 -13.60 -2.14
N LEU A 192 19.57 -12.70 -2.78
CA LEU A 192 20.13 -11.81 -3.78
C LEU A 192 21.08 -10.80 -3.15
N THR A 193 22.35 -10.80 -3.53
CA THR A 193 23.31 -9.78 -3.07
C THR A 193 23.08 -8.46 -3.80
N LEU A 194 22.93 -7.39 -3.05
CA LEU A 194 22.58 -6.07 -3.52
C LEU A 194 23.71 -5.06 -3.32
N ALA A 195 23.99 -4.29 -4.35
CA ALA A 195 24.75 -3.07 -4.17
C ALA A 195 23.86 -1.98 -3.56
N TRP A 196 24.38 -1.22 -2.60
CA TRP A 196 23.67 -0.10 -1.98
C TRP A 196 24.44 1.23 -2.15
N PRO A 197 23.76 2.40 -2.24
CA PRO A 197 22.35 2.61 -1.98
C PRO A 197 21.43 2.10 -3.11
N SER A 198 20.33 1.43 -2.75
CA SER A 198 19.34 0.89 -3.69
C SER A 198 17.97 0.71 -3.04
N ALA A 199 16.98 0.31 -3.83
CA ALA A 199 15.67 -0.09 -3.36
C ALA A 199 15.25 -1.40 -4.00
N ILE A 200 14.58 -2.26 -3.25
CA ILE A 200 14.01 -3.53 -3.71
C ILE A 200 12.49 -3.41 -3.69
N HIS A 201 11.84 -3.99 -4.68
CA HIS A 201 10.40 -4.16 -4.74
C HIS A 201 10.10 -5.64 -4.70
N GLY A 202 9.39 -6.06 -3.67
CA GLY A 202 9.10 -7.45 -3.40
C GLY A 202 7.72 -7.67 -2.82
N GLY A 203 7.44 -8.92 -2.44
CA GLY A 203 6.19 -9.30 -1.80
C GLY A 203 6.23 -10.69 -1.20
N ILE A 204 5.77 -10.80 0.02
CA ILE A 204 5.60 -12.05 0.75
C ILE A 204 4.53 -12.89 0.07
N SER A 205 4.93 -13.92 -0.67
CA SER A 205 4.11 -14.61 -1.65
C SER A 205 3.10 -15.58 -1.04
N GLU A 206 3.42 -16.18 0.09
CA GLU A 206 2.57 -17.12 0.82
C GLU A 206 2.80 -17.02 2.34
N ALA A 207 2.03 -17.78 3.10
CA ALA A 207 2.20 -17.83 4.56
C ALA A 207 3.57 -18.44 4.93
N ASP A 208 4.20 -17.88 5.96
CA ASP A 208 5.54 -18.23 6.44
C ASP A 208 6.69 -17.92 5.46
N ASP A 209 6.42 -17.20 4.38
CA ASP A 209 7.41 -16.69 3.45
C ASP A 209 8.30 -15.62 4.09
N GLU A 210 9.59 -15.58 3.71
CA GLU A 210 10.57 -14.64 4.20
C GLU A 210 11.60 -14.29 3.12
N ASP A 211 11.67 -13.03 2.74
CA ASP A 211 12.61 -12.57 1.72
C ASP A 211 13.97 -12.19 2.31
N CYS A 212 15.03 -12.81 1.83
CA CYS A 212 16.40 -12.55 2.23
C CYS A 212 17.21 -11.80 1.16
N PHE A 213 17.93 -10.75 1.58
CA PHE A 213 18.80 -9.96 0.71
C PHE A 213 20.17 -9.78 1.34
N GLY A 214 21.24 -10.10 0.60
CA GLY A 214 22.61 -9.89 1.05
C GLY A 214 23.11 -8.48 0.77
N ILE A 215 23.81 -7.87 1.70
CA ILE A 215 24.54 -6.61 1.53
C ILE A 215 25.97 -6.75 2.04
N GLU A 216 26.94 -6.21 1.32
CA GLU A 216 28.30 -6.09 1.80
C GLU A 216 28.50 -4.73 2.47
N ALA A 217 29.03 -4.71 3.69
CA ALA A 217 29.30 -3.48 4.42
C ALA A 217 30.67 -3.53 5.10
N VAL A 218 31.31 -2.36 5.23
CA VAL A 218 32.56 -2.22 5.99
C VAL A 218 32.27 -1.65 7.38
N LYS A 219 33.13 -1.95 8.34
CA LYS A 219 33.00 -1.47 9.72
C LYS A 219 32.81 0.05 9.78
N GLY A 220 31.73 0.46 10.43
CA GLY A 220 31.36 1.85 10.60
C GLY A 220 30.44 2.40 9.53
N ASP A 221 30.13 1.67 8.47
CA ASP A 221 29.08 2.06 7.53
C ASP A 221 27.76 2.27 8.26
N LYS A 222 27.11 3.40 8.00
CA LYS A 222 25.83 3.78 8.60
C LYS A 222 24.72 3.70 7.57
N LEU A 223 23.84 2.73 7.74
CA LEU A 223 22.72 2.47 6.83
C LEU A 223 21.41 2.90 7.46
N ARG A 224 20.54 3.45 6.61
CA ARG A 224 19.12 3.62 6.89
C ARG A 224 18.36 2.64 6.02
N LEU A 225 17.65 1.74 6.65
CA LEU A 225 16.77 0.77 6.02
C LEU A 225 15.33 1.21 6.28
N ARG A 226 14.52 1.36 5.23
CA ARG A 226 13.09 1.70 5.34
C ARG A 226 12.29 0.69 4.55
N LEU A 227 11.50 -0.04 5.25
CA LEU A 227 10.54 -0.97 4.63
C LEU A 227 9.19 -0.24 4.55
N ARG A 228 8.67 -0.09 3.34
CA ARG A 228 7.47 0.68 3.04
C ARG A 228 6.44 -0.26 2.43
N ALA A 229 5.33 -0.44 3.10
CA ALA A 229 4.22 -1.30 2.70
C ALA A 229 2.87 -0.57 2.82
N SER A 230 2.62 0.05 3.96
CA SER A 230 1.35 0.66 4.30
C SER A 230 0.92 1.78 3.36
N GLU A 231 1.85 2.62 2.88
CA GLU A 231 1.53 3.70 1.95
C GLU A 231 1.04 3.22 0.56
N PHE A 232 1.33 1.97 0.22
CA PHE A 232 0.88 1.32 -1.01
C PHE A 232 -0.42 0.53 -0.84
N ASN A 233 -1.06 0.62 0.31
CA ASN A 233 -2.20 -0.21 0.68
C ASN A 233 -1.87 -1.72 0.66
N SER A 234 -0.65 -2.10 1.02
CA SER A 234 -0.25 -3.48 1.23
C SER A 234 -0.94 -4.06 2.47
N ALA A 235 -1.24 -5.35 2.45
CA ALA A 235 -1.72 -6.07 3.62
C ALA A 235 -0.57 -6.55 4.54
N LEU A 236 0.67 -6.34 4.13
CA LEU A 236 1.86 -6.69 4.88
C LEU A 236 1.98 -5.83 6.14
N ASP A 237 2.12 -6.48 7.29
CA ASP A 237 2.60 -5.88 8.54
C ASP A 237 4.10 -6.21 8.67
N PRO A 238 4.99 -5.28 8.21
CA PRO A 238 6.34 -5.66 7.84
C PRO A 238 7.28 -5.76 9.03
N VAL A 239 8.00 -6.88 9.13
CA VAL A 239 9.13 -7.08 10.03
C VAL A 239 10.42 -7.02 9.23
N LEU A 240 11.37 -6.20 9.66
CA LEU A 240 12.70 -6.09 9.08
C LEU A 240 13.76 -6.55 10.09
N ARG A 241 14.61 -7.51 9.69
CA ARG A 241 15.74 -7.98 10.49
C ARG A 241 17.05 -7.76 9.75
N ILE A 242 18.13 -7.63 10.53
CA ILE A 242 19.52 -7.69 10.03
C ILE A 242 20.19 -8.85 10.73
N GLU A 243 20.83 -9.71 9.97
CA GLU A 243 21.55 -10.88 10.44
C GLU A 243 23.00 -10.90 9.95
N ASP A 244 23.89 -11.50 10.72
CA ASP A 244 25.26 -11.77 10.26
C ASP A 244 25.33 -13.06 9.41
N ALA A 245 26.50 -13.36 8.87
CA ALA A 245 26.73 -14.52 8.01
C ALA A 245 26.50 -15.88 8.74
N ASN A 246 26.31 -15.89 10.06
CA ASN A 246 25.99 -17.09 10.85
C ASN A 246 24.50 -17.17 11.20
N GLY A 247 23.66 -16.27 10.66
CA GLY A 247 22.24 -16.21 10.97
C GLY A 247 21.91 -15.58 12.34
N LYS A 248 22.90 -14.92 12.98
CA LYS A 248 22.65 -14.23 14.24
C LYS A 248 21.99 -12.88 13.97
N GLN A 249 20.81 -12.69 14.53
CA GLN A 249 20.10 -11.41 14.47
C GLN A 249 20.91 -10.30 15.18
N LEU A 250 21.18 -9.22 14.47
CA LEU A 250 21.89 -8.04 14.96
C LEU A 250 20.95 -6.86 15.26
N ALA A 251 19.86 -6.74 14.50
CA ALA A 251 18.81 -5.74 14.70
C ALA A 251 17.46 -6.26 14.20
N ARG A 252 16.38 -5.70 14.72
CA ARG A 252 15.00 -5.95 14.30
C ARG A 252 14.17 -4.72 14.52
N ASP A 253 13.23 -4.48 13.63
CA ASP A 253 12.17 -3.49 13.75
C ASP A 253 10.91 -3.93 13.02
N ASP A 254 9.74 -3.47 13.48
CA ASP A 254 8.45 -3.77 12.86
C ASP A 254 7.51 -2.56 12.75
N ASP A 255 7.71 -1.47 13.53
CA ASP A 255 6.76 -0.36 13.52
C ASP A 255 7.34 1.03 13.87
N SER A 256 8.67 1.21 13.88
CA SER A 256 9.28 2.53 14.18
C SER A 256 9.35 3.49 13.00
N GLY A 257 8.91 3.07 11.81
CA GLY A 257 8.77 3.90 10.63
C GLY A 257 7.49 4.74 10.60
N GLU A 258 7.24 5.34 9.45
CA GLU A 258 5.97 6.02 9.22
C GLU A 258 4.84 4.99 9.02
N ARG A 259 3.67 5.23 9.65
CA ARG A 259 2.47 4.40 9.49
C ARG A 259 2.65 2.93 9.88
N GLN A 260 3.43 2.65 10.91
CA GLN A 260 3.72 1.28 11.37
C GLN A 260 4.55 0.44 10.37
N ASP A 261 5.22 1.07 9.43
CA ASP A 261 6.23 0.40 8.59
C ASP A 261 7.57 0.29 9.34
N ALA A 262 8.36 -0.74 9.06
CA ALA A 262 9.64 -0.96 9.74
C ALA A 262 10.75 0.00 9.25
N MET A 263 11.58 0.51 10.17
CA MET A 263 12.73 1.34 9.85
C MET A 263 13.90 1.10 10.81
N LEU A 264 15.08 0.82 10.26
CA LEU A 264 16.31 0.66 11.02
C LEU A 264 17.36 1.69 10.62
N ASN A 265 18.00 2.31 11.61
CA ASN A 265 19.28 2.99 11.45
C ASN A 265 20.34 2.08 12.08
N TRP A 266 21.21 1.53 11.26
CA TRP A 266 22.17 0.52 11.69
C TRP A 266 23.60 0.90 11.31
N THR A 267 24.57 0.47 12.14
CA THR A 267 25.99 0.69 11.88
C THR A 267 26.70 -0.67 11.83
N ALA A 268 27.41 -0.95 10.73
CA ALA A 268 28.12 -2.19 10.57
C ALA A 268 29.22 -2.35 11.65
N PRO A 269 29.19 -3.44 12.47
CA PRO A 269 30.16 -3.64 13.55
C PRO A 269 31.53 -4.12 13.05
N ALA A 270 31.57 -4.74 11.86
CA ALA A 270 32.77 -5.28 11.21
C ALA A 270 32.59 -5.24 9.70
N ASP A 271 33.70 -5.52 8.97
CA ASP A 271 33.62 -5.77 7.53
C ASP A 271 32.97 -7.15 7.30
N GLY A 272 32.10 -7.26 6.31
CA GLY A 272 31.51 -8.55 5.96
C GLY A 272 30.19 -8.47 5.23
N MET A 273 29.63 -9.66 5.01
CA MET A 273 28.30 -9.86 4.45
C MET A 273 27.27 -9.85 5.57
N TYR A 274 26.18 -9.13 5.35
CA TYR A 274 25.00 -9.06 6.22
C TYR A 274 23.76 -9.37 5.42
N TYR A 275 22.75 -9.90 6.08
CA TYR A 275 21.51 -10.29 5.46
C TYR A 275 20.35 -9.48 6.03
N LEU A 276 19.53 -8.97 5.14
CA LEU A 276 18.27 -8.29 5.46
C LEU A 276 17.15 -9.29 5.24
N ALA A 277 16.37 -9.57 6.27
CA ALA A 277 15.23 -10.46 6.18
C ALA A 277 13.94 -9.66 6.35
N VAL A 278 13.00 -9.86 5.43
CA VAL A 278 11.67 -9.24 5.40
C VAL A 278 10.62 -10.34 5.58
N SER A 279 9.68 -10.14 6.49
CA SER A 279 8.57 -11.06 6.70
C SER A 279 7.34 -10.33 7.20
N ASP A 280 6.20 -11.03 7.25
CA ASP A 280 4.97 -10.52 7.86
C ASP A 280 4.93 -10.82 9.37
N LEU A 281 4.45 -9.88 10.19
CA LEU A 281 4.43 -10.01 11.66
C LEU A 281 3.61 -11.21 12.14
N ILE A 282 2.50 -11.51 11.47
CA ILE A 282 1.63 -12.65 11.79
C ILE A 282 1.84 -13.83 10.84
N ARG A 283 2.92 -13.81 10.05
CA ARG A 283 3.29 -14.83 9.08
C ARG A 283 2.23 -15.14 8.03
N SER A 284 1.48 -14.12 7.64
CA SER A 284 0.60 -14.18 6.49
C SER A 284 1.33 -13.83 5.19
N GLY A 285 0.70 -14.08 4.04
CA GLY A 285 1.29 -13.77 2.75
C GLY A 285 0.25 -13.81 1.63
N GLY A 286 0.68 -13.52 0.41
CA GLY A 286 -0.16 -13.55 -0.78
C GLY A 286 -0.07 -12.27 -1.61
N ASN A 287 -0.80 -12.22 -2.70
CA ASN A 287 -0.76 -11.15 -3.70
C ASN A 287 -1.03 -9.72 -3.17
N ALA A 288 -1.42 -9.60 -1.91
CA ALA A 288 -1.67 -8.32 -1.25
C ALA A 288 -0.51 -7.84 -0.37
N HIS A 289 0.51 -8.68 -0.13
CA HIS A 289 1.63 -8.45 0.77
C HIS A 289 2.87 -8.01 0.01
N PHE A 290 2.89 -6.82 -0.50
CA PHE A 290 3.99 -6.26 -1.28
C PHE A 290 4.65 -5.10 -0.54
N TYR A 291 5.94 -4.88 -0.82
CA TYR A 291 6.75 -3.88 -0.14
C TYR A 291 7.79 -3.22 -1.06
N ARG A 292 8.33 -2.11 -0.56
CA ARG A 292 9.54 -1.47 -1.06
C ARG A 292 10.53 -1.33 0.10
N LEU A 293 11.65 -2.03 0.03
CA LEU A 293 12.77 -1.88 0.96
C LEU A 293 13.79 -0.89 0.37
N GLU A 294 14.05 0.20 1.07
CA GLU A 294 15.06 1.19 0.72
C GLU A 294 16.30 1.01 1.60
N ILE A 295 17.46 0.86 0.98
CA ILE A 295 18.77 0.77 1.61
C ILE A 295 19.54 2.03 1.24
N ASP A 296 19.74 2.95 2.17
CA ASP A 296 20.42 4.22 1.92
C ASP A 296 21.47 4.51 3.00
N ARG A 297 22.35 5.45 2.73
CA ARG A 297 23.30 5.96 3.74
C ARG A 297 22.56 6.89 4.71
N VAL A 298 22.93 6.80 5.99
CA VAL A 298 22.51 7.84 6.93
C VAL A 298 23.24 9.12 6.57
N THR A 299 22.53 10.05 5.95
CA THR A 299 23.05 11.39 5.72
C THR A 299 22.68 12.28 6.90
N PRO A 300 23.62 13.05 7.46
CA PRO A 300 23.27 14.04 8.48
C PRO A 300 22.21 14.99 7.93
N SER A 301 21.06 15.06 8.59
CA SER A 301 20.03 16.05 8.26
C SER A 301 20.22 17.30 9.12
N LEU A 302 20.26 18.45 8.49
CA LEU A 302 20.10 19.73 9.17
C LEU A 302 18.59 19.94 9.41
N ASN A 303 18.16 19.83 10.66
CA ASN A 303 16.84 20.29 11.06
C ASN A 303 16.94 21.81 11.25
N ALA A 304 16.47 22.58 10.28
CA ALA A 304 16.33 24.02 10.41
C ALA A 304 14.89 24.35 10.77
N THR A 305 14.69 24.93 11.92
CA THR A 305 13.40 25.52 12.33
C THR A 305 13.45 27.01 12.00
N PHE A 306 12.53 27.47 11.16
CA PHE A 306 12.38 28.88 10.86
C PHE A 306 11.35 29.49 11.80
N THR A 307 11.74 30.61 12.42
CA THR A 307 10.83 31.41 13.25
C THR A 307 10.83 32.84 12.67
N PRO A 308 9.70 33.37 12.21
CA PRO A 308 8.37 32.75 12.22
C PRO A 308 8.22 31.62 11.18
N ASP A 309 7.35 30.65 11.46
CA ASP A 309 6.99 29.53 10.58
C ASP A 309 6.23 29.97 9.32
N ARG A 310 5.82 31.22 9.29
CA ARG A 310 5.15 31.88 8.18
C ARG A 310 5.80 33.21 7.87
N LEU A 311 6.41 33.33 6.70
CA LEU A 311 6.93 34.60 6.18
C LEU A 311 5.88 35.21 5.24
N VAL A 312 5.38 36.38 5.57
CA VAL A 312 4.58 37.21 4.67
C VAL A 312 5.47 38.30 4.12
N VAL A 313 5.79 38.26 2.83
CA VAL A 313 6.57 39.28 2.13
C VAL A 313 5.65 40.04 1.19
N GLU A 314 5.78 41.35 1.20
CA GLU A 314 5.13 42.19 0.20
C GLU A 314 5.81 41.96 -1.16
N ALA A 315 5.00 41.86 -2.22
CA ALA A 315 5.52 41.69 -3.56
C ALA A 315 6.41 42.88 -3.96
N GLY A 316 7.67 42.61 -4.31
CA GLY A 316 8.64 43.63 -4.77
C GLY A 316 9.59 44.16 -3.70
N LYS A 317 9.65 43.53 -2.52
CA LYS A 317 10.69 43.80 -1.51
C LYS A 317 11.57 42.58 -1.27
#